data_0a80eb8321d05cc45b755cf206abd970
#
_entry.id   0a80eb8321d05cc45b755cf206abd970
#
_cell.length_a   1.000
_cell.length_b   1.000
_cell.length_c   1.000
_cell.angle_alpha   90.00
_cell.angle_beta   90.00
_cell.angle_gamma   90.00
#
_symmetry.space_group_name_H-M   'P 1'
#
loop_
_entity.id
_entity.type
_entity.pdbx_description
1 polymer ?
#
loop_
_entity_poly.entity_id
_entity_poly.type
_entity_poly.pdbx_seq_one_letter_code
_entity_poly.pdbx_strand_id
1 'polypeptide(L)'
;MLNFELYNPTKLVFGKGQIEKLPTLIPPNAKILLAYGGGSIFKNGIHEQVRKSLEGFEIVEFGGIEANPHFETLMKAVAIIREQKIDFVLAVGGGSVIDGVKFISAAVPFEGDPIDILKKRIIFKEGSNVIPFGTVLTLPATGSEMNSGSVVTIATTQEKLDFGGAALFPKFSICDPTVIASLPKRQLQNGVVDAYTHVLEQYLTYVHEGYLQDRIAESILQTLIQIGPDVVEKPTDYALASNFMWSCTMALNGLIQKGVPSDWATHMIGHELTALYGIDHARTLAIIGPNLYKVMFETKKGKLAQYGKRVFNLTGTEEEIALAAIDKTVAFFHTMGMKTLLSENAVNFEKTADFIVDRFEKRGWKALGEKQNITLEKVKEIVTMSY
;
A
#
# COMPACT_ATOMS: atom_id res chain seq x y z
N MET A 1 8.11 21.00 13.50
CA MET A 1 7.29 20.40 12.42
C MET A 1 7.48 21.20 11.13
N LEU A 2 7.49 20.52 9.97
CA LEU A 2 7.50 21.18 8.66
C LEU A 2 6.10 21.76 8.37
N ASN A 3 6.02 22.75 7.46
CA ASN A 3 4.73 23.23 6.98
C ASN A 3 4.01 22.14 6.20
N PHE A 4 2.70 22.00 6.38
CA PHE A 4 1.91 21.00 5.66
C PHE A 4 0.49 21.47 5.40
N GLU A 5 -0.12 20.83 4.42
CA GLU A 5 -1.54 20.88 4.13
C GLU A 5 -2.10 19.46 4.28
N LEU A 6 -3.21 19.33 5.01
CA LEU A 6 -3.92 18.05 5.16
C LEU A 6 -5.25 18.14 4.40
N TYR A 7 -5.38 17.31 3.39
CA TYR A 7 -6.59 17.16 2.60
C TYR A 7 -6.88 15.66 2.40
N ASN A 8 -8.05 15.23 2.82
CA ASN A 8 -8.58 13.88 2.54
C ASN A 8 -10.10 13.96 2.39
N PRO A 9 -10.60 14.05 1.18
CA PRO A 9 -12.03 14.23 0.90
C PRO A 9 -12.83 12.93 0.90
N THR A 10 -12.18 11.77 1.10
CA THR A 10 -12.83 10.48 1.02
C THR A 10 -13.81 10.27 2.17
N LYS A 11 -15.09 10.03 1.85
CA LYS A 11 -16.08 9.63 2.84
C LYS A 11 -15.86 8.16 3.20
N LEU A 12 -15.38 7.90 4.40
CA LEU A 12 -15.23 6.53 4.91
C LEU A 12 -16.53 6.03 5.52
N VAL A 13 -17.00 4.86 5.10
CA VAL A 13 -18.18 4.17 5.61
C VAL A 13 -17.73 2.83 6.21
N PHE A 14 -17.61 2.79 7.52
CA PHE A 14 -17.03 1.67 8.25
C PHE A 14 -18.06 0.86 9.01
N GLY A 15 -17.94 -0.47 8.99
CA GLY A 15 -18.72 -1.38 9.81
C GLY A 15 -19.43 -2.48 9.03
N LYS A 16 -20.02 -3.43 9.76
CA LYS A 16 -20.73 -4.58 9.20
C LYS A 16 -21.97 -4.16 8.41
N GLY A 17 -22.16 -4.76 7.22
CA GLY A 17 -23.35 -4.54 6.38
C GLY A 17 -23.36 -3.21 5.63
N GLN A 18 -22.27 -2.44 5.64
CA GLN A 18 -22.27 -1.10 5.04
C GLN A 18 -22.30 -1.09 3.51
N ILE A 19 -22.13 -2.23 2.83
CA ILE A 19 -22.28 -2.35 1.36
C ILE A 19 -23.70 -1.92 0.93
N GLU A 20 -24.68 -2.13 1.77
CA GLU A 20 -26.08 -1.71 1.51
C GLU A 20 -26.24 -0.20 1.29
N LYS A 21 -25.27 0.63 1.70
CA LYS A 21 -25.30 2.09 1.49
C LYS A 21 -24.86 2.54 0.10
N LEU A 22 -24.38 1.66 -0.77
CA LEU A 22 -23.91 2.02 -2.11
C LEU A 22 -24.86 2.94 -2.88
N PRO A 23 -26.20 2.71 -2.93
CA PRO A 23 -27.09 3.56 -3.69
C PRO A 23 -27.13 5.02 -3.21
N THR A 24 -26.80 5.26 -1.94
CA THR A 24 -26.77 6.62 -1.36
C THR A 24 -25.43 7.33 -1.56
N LEU A 25 -24.41 6.63 -2.05
CA LEU A 25 -23.05 7.10 -2.20
C LEU A 25 -22.67 7.36 -3.67
N ILE A 26 -23.35 6.68 -4.58
CA ILE A 26 -23.14 6.79 -6.03
C ILE A 26 -24.15 7.80 -6.59
N PRO A 27 -23.76 8.66 -7.56
CA PRO A 27 -24.69 9.58 -8.19
C PRO A 27 -25.90 8.84 -8.78
N PRO A 28 -27.12 9.35 -8.62
CA PRO A 28 -28.31 8.72 -9.19
C PRO A 28 -28.16 8.64 -10.71
N ASN A 29 -28.59 7.54 -11.30
CA ASN A 29 -28.52 7.24 -12.74
C ASN A 29 -27.10 7.12 -13.31
N ALA A 30 -26.06 7.01 -12.46
CA ALA A 30 -24.71 6.77 -12.94
C ALA A 30 -24.62 5.43 -13.69
N LYS A 31 -23.91 5.42 -14.81
CA LYS A 31 -23.47 4.20 -15.48
C LYS A 31 -22.14 3.74 -14.89
N ILE A 32 -22.13 2.57 -14.29
CA ILE A 32 -21.06 2.11 -13.41
C ILE A 32 -20.18 1.08 -14.11
N LEU A 33 -18.84 1.25 -14.07
CA LEU A 33 -17.92 0.13 -14.24
C LEU A 33 -17.68 -0.53 -12.89
N LEU A 34 -18.11 -1.77 -12.71
CA LEU A 34 -17.80 -2.59 -11.55
C LEU A 34 -16.48 -3.31 -11.80
N ALA A 35 -15.40 -2.78 -11.22
CA ALA A 35 -14.04 -3.28 -11.40
C ALA A 35 -13.60 -4.18 -10.23
N TYR A 36 -13.05 -5.36 -10.54
CA TYR A 36 -12.60 -6.34 -9.53
C TYR A 36 -11.41 -7.19 -10.00
N GLY A 37 -10.81 -7.94 -9.07
CA GLY A 37 -9.66 -8.80 -9.35
C GLY A 37 -10.01 -10.20 -9.87
N GLY A 38 -9.31 -11.22 -9.39
CA GLY A 38 -9.41 -12.62 -9.86
C GLY A 38 -10.67 -13.39 -9.45
N GLY A 39 -11.72 -12.73 -8.96
CA GLY A 39 -13.02 -13.35 -8.72
C GLY A 39 -13.24 -13.95 -7.33
N SER A 40 -12.39 -13.69 -6.35
CA SER A 40 -12.61 -14.09 -4.95
C SER A 40 -13.94 -13.55 -4.37
N ILE A 41 -14.38 -12.38 -4.86
CA ILE A 41 -15.62 -11.71 -4.44
C ILE A 41 -16.89 -12.52 -4.76
N PHE A 42 -16.84 -13.43 -5.74
CA PHE A 42 -17.94 -14.36 -6.04
C PHE A 42 -18.05 -15.47 -5.00
N LYS A 43 -16.89 -15.93 -4.49
CA LYS A 43 -16.83 -17.04 -3.53
C LYS A 43 -17.25 -16.62 -2.12
N ASN A 44 -17.02 -15.36 -1.75
CA ASN A 44 -17.32 -14.83 -0.41
C ASN A 44 -18.63 -14.02 -0.36
N GLY A 45 -19.39 -13.98 -1.46
CA GLY A 45 -20.71 -13.33 -1.53
C GLY A 45 -20.68 -11.80 -1.60
N ILE A 46 -19.49 -11.16 -1.68
CA ILE A 46 -19.40 -9.70 -1.78
C ILE A 46 -19.96 -9.21 -3.12
N HIS A 47 -19.69 -9.92 -4.22
CA HIS A 47 -20.24 -9.57 -5.53
C HIS A 47 -21.78 -9.54 -5.49
N GLU A 48 -22.41 -10.56 -4.92
CA GLU A 48 -23.87 -10.65 -4.78
C GLU A 48 -24.43 -9.49 -3.96
N GLN A 49 -23.78 -9.16 -2.82
CA GLN A 49 -24.20 -8.02 -1.99
C GLN A 49 -24.10 -6.70 -2.75
N VAL A 50 -23.02 -6.47 -3.50
CA VAL A 50 -22.82 -5.27 -4.32
C VAL A 50 -23.88 -5.20 -5.43
N ARG A 51 -24.10 -6.29 -6.16
CA ARG A 51 -25.09 -6.36 -7.23
C ARG A 51 -26.51 -6.11 -6.75
N LYS A 52 -26.89 -6.73 -5.62
CA LYS A 52 -28.19 -6.52 -4.96
C LYS A 52 -28.35 -5.06 -4.51
N SER A 53 -27.32 -4.48 -3.92
CA SER A 53 -27.36 -3.10 -3.46
C SER A 53 -27.49 -2.10 -4.62
N LEU A 54 -27.01 -2.44 -5.79
CA LEU A 54 -27.04 -1.61 -6.99
C LEU A 54 -28.16 -1.98 -7.98
N GLU A 55 -29.24 -2.64 -7.52
CA GLU A 55 -30.41 -2.87 -8.36
C GLU A 55 -30.95 -1.54 -8.91
N GLY A 56 -31.19 -1.50 -10.23
CA GLY A 56 -31.64 -0.30 -10.93
C GLY A 56 -30.54 0.56 -11.53
N PHE A 57 -29.28 0.31 -11.25
CA PHE A 57 -28.15 0.97 -11.93
C PHE A 57 -27.74 0.22 -13.20
N GLU A 58 -27.29 0.96 -14.21
CA GLU A 58 -26.63 0.36 -15.38
C GLU A 58 -25.19 -0.02 -15.00
N ILE A 59 -24.87 -1.31 -15.04
CA ILE A 59 -23.56 -1.83 -14.59
C ILE A 59 -22.89 -2.60 -15.72
N VAL A 60 -21.66 -2.21 -16.03
CA VAL A 60 -20.72 -2.94 -16.86
C VAL A 60 -19.67 -3.58 -15.95
N GLU A 61 -19.41 -4.86 -16.08
CA GLU A 61 -18.43 -5.55 -15.25
C GLU A 61 -17.06 -5.63 -15.93
N PHE A 62 -16.01 -5.42 -15.15
CA PHE A 62 -14.63 -5.59 -15.57
C PHE A 62 -13.85 -6.35 -14.49
N GLY A 63 -13.58 -7.61 -14.74
CA GLY A 63 -12.80 -8.47 -13.85
C GLY A 63 -11.38 -8.73 -14.35
N GLY A 64 -10.57 -9.36 -13.51
CA GLY A 64 -9.24 -9.82 -13.87
C GLY A 64 -8.12 -8.84 -13.63
N ILE A 65 -8.35 -7.78 -12.82
CA ILE A 65 -7.26 -6.91 -12.36
C ILE A 65 -6.33 -7.76 -11.47
N GLU A 66 -5.07 -7.85 -11.86
CA GLU A 66 -4.08 -8.70 -11.21
C GLU A 66 -3.62 -8.13 -9.86
N ALA A 67 -3.10 -9.00 -9.00
CA ALA A 67 -2.23 -8.55 -7.92
C ALA A 67 -1.02 -7.83 -8.54
N ASN A 68 -0.71 -6.60 -8.06
CA ASN A 68 0.18 -5.65 -8.75
C ASN A 68 -0.37 -5.31 -10.15
N PRO A 69 -1.39 -4.43 -10.25
CA PRO A 69 -2.21 -4.27 -11.45
C PRO A 69 -1.37 -3.91 -12.67
N HIS A 70 -1.67 -4.55 -13.80
CA HIS A 70 -0.91 -4.38 -15.03
C HIS A 70 -1.50 -3.28 -15.92
N PHE A 71 -0.66 -2.35 -16.37
CA PHE A 71 -1.01 -1.29 -17.30
C PHE A 71 -1.80 -1.81 -18.51
N GLU A 72 -1.35 -2.92 -19.10
CA GLU A 72 -1.95 -3.52 -20.28
C GLU A 72 -3.39 -4.02 -20.03
N THR A 73 -3.66 -4.53 -18.84
CA THR A 73 -5.02 -4.93 -18.43
C THR A 73 -5.88 -3.70 -18.16
N LEU A 74 -5.36 -2.70 -17.46
CA LEU A 74 -6.10 -1.49 -17.12
C LEU A 74 -6.51 -0.69 -18.36
N MET A 75 -5.68 -0.69 -19.42
CA MET A 75 -6.00 -0.04 -20.70
C MET A 75 -7.22 -0.65 -21.39
N LYS A 76 -7.53 -1.94 -21.16
CA LYS A 76 -8.78 -2.54 -21.64
C LYS A 76 -10.00 -1.91 -20.98
N ALA A 77 -9.94 -1.66 -19.67
CA ALA A 77 -11.01 -0.97 -18.94
C ALA A 77 -11.18 0.47 -19.42
N VAL A 78 -10.06 1.18 -19.67
CA VAL A 78 -10.08 2.54 -20.24
C VAL A 78 -10.84 2.57 -21.58
N ALA A 79 -10.58 1.59 -22.47
CA ALA A 79 -11.27 1.49 -23.75
C ALA A 79 -12.79 1.27 -23.57
N ILE A 80 -13.18 0.34 -22.67
CA ILE A 80 -14.60 0.07 -22.35
C ILE A 80 -15.31 1.33 -21.85
N ILE A 81 -14.67 2.07 -20.91
CA ILE A 81 -15.28 3.29 -20.35
C ILE A 81 -15.51 4.33 -21.43
N ARG A 82 -14.51 4.55 -22.30
CA ARG A 82 -14.61 5.51 -23.41
C ARG A 82 -15.72 5.14 -24.42
N GLU A 83 -15.75 3.86 -24.82
CA GLU A 83 -16.72 3.33 -25.77
C GLU A 83 -18.16 3.42 -25.23
N GLN A 84 -18.35 2.98 -23.98
CA GLN A 84 -19.68 2.88 -23.37
C GLN A 84 -20.10 4.13 -22.59
N LYS A 85 -19.26 5.18 -22.56
CA LYS A 85 -19.53 6.45 -21.85
C LYS A 85 -19.89 6.22 -20.37
N ILE A 86 -19.12 5.39 -19.69
CA ILE A 86 -19.29 5.13 -18.26
C ILE A 86 -18.81 6.36 -17.49
N ASP A 87 -19.55 6.77 -16.48
CA ASP A 87 -19.31 8.02 -15.74
C ASP A 87 -18.91 7.82 -14.27
N PHE A 88 -18.94 6.57 -13.78
CA PHE A 88 -18.52 6.22 -12.43
C PHE A 88 -17.80 4.85 -12.39
N VAL A 89 -16.76 4.71 -11.58
CA VAL A 89 -16.09 3.41 -11.36
C VAL A 89 -16.25 2.97 -9.91
N LEU A 90 -16.65 1.71 -9.70
CA LEU A 90 -16.68 1.09 -8.38
C LEU A 90 -15.59 0.01 -8.29
N ALA A 91 -14.57 0.25 -7.49
CA ALA A 91 -13.52 -0.72 -7.19
C ALA A 91 -13.99 -1.68 -6.09
N VAL A 92 -14.12 -2.97 -6.40
CA VAL A 92 -14.45 -4.01 -5.41
C VAL A 92 -13.27 -4.95 -5.27
N GLY A 93 -12.40 -4.69 -4.29
CA GLY A 93 -11.15 -5.44 -4.15
C GLY A 93 -10.22 -4.89 -3.07
N GLY A 94 -9.02 -5.42 -3.04
CA GLY A 94 -7.91 -4.88 -2.23
C GLY A 94 -7.17 -3.74 -2.93
N GLY A 95 -6.03 -3.34 -2.36
CA GLY A 95 -5.21 -2.23 -2.86
C GLY A 95 -4.90 -2.30 -4.35
N SER A 96 -4.58 -3.47 -4.90
CA SER A 96 -4.28 -3.63 -6.34
C SER A 96 -5.45 -3.24 -7.25
N VAL A 97 -6.68 -3.60 -6.87
CA VAL A 97 -7.88 -3.21 -7.64
C VAL A 97 -8.10 -1.70 -7.52
N ILE A 98 -7.93 -1.14 -6.31
CA ILE A 98 -8.11 0.30 -6.05
C ILE A 98 -7.06 1.11 -6.80
N ASP A 99 -5.80 0.70 -6.77
CA ASP A 99 -4.70 1.33 -7.52
C ASP A 99 -4.96 1.28 -9.04
N GLY A 100 -5.40 0.11 -9.54
CA GLY A 100 -5.81 -0.04 -10.93
C GLY A 100 -6.94 0.93 -11.31
N VAL A 101 -7.94 1.09 -10.43
CA VAL A 101 -9.07 2.01 -10.66
C VAL A 101 -8.62 3.47 -10.62
N LYS A 102 -7.67 3.85 -9.75
CA LYS A 102 -7.08 5.20 -9.77
C LYS A 102 -6.39 5.48 -11.11
N PHE A 103 -5.65 4.50 -11.66
CA PHE A 103 -5.06 4.64 -12.98
C PHE A 103 -6.14 4.77 -14.07
N ILE A 104 -7.13 3.90 -14.08
CA ILE A 104 -8.26 3.96 -15.03
C ILE A 104 -8.93 5.34 -14.98
N SER A 105 -9.23 5.81 -13.76
CA SER A 105 -9.86 7.11 -13.50
C SER A 105 -9.06 8.28 -14.10
N ALA A 106 -7.75 8.25 -13.96
CA ALA A 106 -6.82 9.23 -14.52
C ALA A 106 -6.68 9.11 -16.04
N ALA A 107 -6.55 7.89 -16.55
CA ALA A 107 -6.21 7.61 -17.95
C ALA A 107 -7.38 7.86 -18.92
N VAL A 108 -8.63 7.71 -18.47
CA VAL A 108 -9.80 7.87 -19.34
C VAL A 108 -9.86 9.26 -19.98
N PRO A 109 -9.79 10.38 -19.25
CA PRO A 109 -9.79 11.72 -19.84
C PRO A 109 -8.40 12.22 -20.26
N PHE A 110 -7.34 11.44 -20.07
CA PHE A 110 -5.98 11.88 -20.35
C PHE A 110 -5.75 12.01 -21.87
N GLU A 111 -5.28 13.18 -22.32
CA GLU A 111 -5.09 13.50 -23.74
C GLU A 111 -3.76 13.03 -24.31
N GLY A 112 -2.79 12.66 -23.46
CA GLY A 112 -1.48 12.11 -23.87
C GLY A 112 -1.47 10.59 -23.99
N ASP A 113 -0.28 10.01 -24.17
CA ASP A 113 -0.09 8.57 -24.03
C ASP A 113 -0.26 8.17 -22.57
N PRO A 114 -1.23 7.31 -22.20
CA PRO A 114 -1.46 6.93 -20.82
C PRO A 114 -0.25 6.33 -20.09
N ILE A 115 0.72 5.75 -20.81
CA ILE A 115 1.95 5.24 -20.19
C ILE A 115 2.80 6.36 -19.56
N ASP A 116 2.65 7.59 -20.06
CA ASP A 116 3.35 8.76 -19.53
C ASP A 116 2.89 9.11 -18.11
N ILE A 117 1.67 8.75 -17.72
CA ILE A 117 1.18 8.91 -16.35
C ILE A 117 2.14 8.24 -15.38
N LEU A 118 2.61 7.04 -15.72
CA LEU A 118 3.54 6.25 -14.91
C LEU A 118 4.99 6.71 -15.11
N LYS A 119 5.46 6.78 -16.36
CA LYS A 119 6.87 7.06 -16.67
C LYS A 119 7.31 8.47 -16.30
N LYS A 120 6.41 9.45 -16.40
CA LYS A 120 6.66 10.85 -16.03
C LYS A 120 6.15 11.19 -14.63
N ARG A 121 5.56 10.23 -13.90
CA ARG A 121 4.97 10.41 -12.56
C ARG A 121 4.06 11.64 -12.51
N ILE A 122 3.06 11.67 -13.40
CA ILE A 122 2.16 12.82 -13.52
C ILE A 122 1.35 12.99 -12.24
N ILE A 123 1.31 14.22 -11.73
CA ILE A 123 0.56 14.56 -10.51
C ILE A 123 -0.81 15.13 -10.92
N PHE A 124 -1.88 14.43 -10.51
CA PHE A 124 -3.26 14.86 -10.71
C PHE A 124 -3.69 15.77 -9.55
N LYS A 125 -3.55 17.08 -9.74
CA LYS A 125 -3.91 18.08 -8.72
C LYS A 125 -5.42 18.09 -8.49
N GLU A 126 -5.86 18.68 -7.38
CA GLU A 126 -7.27 18.97 -7.15
C GLU A 126 -7.86 19.75 -8.34
N GLY A 127 -9.04 19.34 -8.80
CA GLY A 127 -9.68 19.88 -10.00
C GLY A 127 -9.21 19.29 -11.34
N SER A 128 -8.20 18.39 -11.34
CA SER A 128 -7.89 17.64 -12.56
C SER A 128 -9.09 16.83 -13.02
N ASN A 129 -9.29 16.79 -14.35
CA ASN A 129 -10.34 15.97 -14.94
C ASN A 129 -10.00 14.48 -14.77
N VAL A 130 -10.82 13.75 -14.00
CA VAL A 130 -10.71 12.31 -13.76
C VAL A 130 -12.12 11.72 -13.65
N ILE A 131 -12.28 10.44 -13.97
CA ILE A 131 -13.55 9.76 -13.73
C ILE A 131 -13.72 9.54 -12.21
N PRO A 132 -14.84 9.96 -11.60
CA PRO A 132 -15.07 9.73 -10.17
C PRO A 132 -15.21 8.24 -9.87
N PHE A 133 -14.72 7.83 -8.69
CA PHE A 133 -14.81 6.44 -8.27
C PHE A 133 -15.04 6.30 -6.75
N GLY A 134 -15.57 5.15 -6.38
CA GLY A 134 -15.69 4.71 -5.00
C GLY A 134 -15.08 3.32 -4.80
N THR A 135 -14.95 2.89 -3.54
CA THR A 135 -14.35 1.59 -3.24
C THR A 135 -15.19 0.77 -2.27
N VAL A 136 -15.15 -0.55 -2.44
CA VAL A 136 -15.53 -1.55 -1.44
C VAL A 136 -14.28 -2.36 -1.16
N LEU A 137 -13.67 -2.11 -0.01
CA LEU A 137 -12.41 -2.75 0.38
C LEU A 137 -12.64 -4.21 0.77
N THR A 138 -11.89 -5.13 0.17
CA THR A 138 -11.99 -6.57 0.48
C THR A 138 -10.72 -7.17 1.06
N LEU A 139 -9.61 -6.44 1.05
CA LEU A 139 -8.32 -6.85 1.62
C LEU A 139 -7.62 -5.61 2.19
N PRO A 140 -7.63 -5.42 3.53
CA PRO A 140 -6.93 -4.32 4.17
C PRO A 140 -5.42 -4.57 4.20
N ALA A 141 -4.64 -3.60 3.75
CA ALA A 141 -3.18 -3.59 3.76
C ALA A 141 -2.66 -2.18 3.42
N THR A 142 -2.91 -1.73 2.18
CA THR A 142 -2.26 -0.59 1.52
C THR A 142 -2.79 0.78 1.92
N GLY A 143 -3.94 0.87 2.59
CA GLY A 143 -4.62 2.14 2.83
C GLY A 143 -5.07 2.87 1.55
N SER A 144 -5.03 2.22 0.37
CA SER A 144 -5.36 2.83 -0.92
C SER A 144 -6.80 3.38 -0.98
N GLU A 145 -7.70 2.85 -0.17
CA GLU A 145 -9.07 3.32 0.01
C GLU A 145 -9.16 4.72 0.66
N MET A 146 -8.09 5.20 1.29
CA MET A 146 -8.05 6.49 1.99
C MET A 146 -6.84 7.33 1.61
N ASN A 147 -6.19 7.05 0.47
CA ASN A 147 -5.10 7.88 -0.07
C ASN A 147 -5.27 8.13 -1.57
N SER A 148 -4.40 8.97 -2.12
CA SER A 148 -4.41 9.38 -3.53
C SER A 148 -3.25 8.83 -4.35
N GLY A 149 -2.45 7.94 -3.77
CA GLY A 149 -1.36 7.26 -4.46
C GLY A 149 -1.84 6.00 -5.17
N SER A 150 -1.15 5.61 -6.22
CA SER A 150 -1.40 4.37 -6.97
C SER A 150 -0.08 3.80 -7.46
N VAL A 151 0.01 2.48 -7.52
CA VAL A 151 1.17 1.77 -8.05
C VAL A 151 0.71 0.78 -9.11
N VAL A 152 1.30 0.89 -10.31
CA VAL A 152 0.94 0.08 -11.48
C VAL A 152 2.18 -0.56 -12.07
N THR A 153 2.05 -1.79 -12.53
CA THR A 153 3.11 -2.55 -13.17
C THR A 153 2.98 -2.45 -14.69
N ILE A 154 4.06 -2.09 -15.37
CA ILE A 154 4.18 -2.23 -16.82
C ILE A 154 4.76 -3.63 -17.06
N ALA A 155 3.93 -4.57 -17.50
CA ALA A 155 4.33 -5.97 -17.62
C ALA A 155 5.41 -6.18 -18.69
N THR A 156 5.37 -5.43 -19.78
CA THR A 156 6.32 -5.53 -20.89
C THR A 156 7.74 -5.13 -20.51
N THR A 157 7.93 -4.22 -19.55
CA THR A 157 9.25 -3.76 -19.07
C THR A 157 9.56 -4.24 -17.67
N GLN A 158 8.63 -4.95 -17.03
CA GLN A 158 8.72 -5.40 -15.63
C GLN A 158 9.01 -4.24 -14.66
N GLU A 159 8.38 -3.09 -14.87
CA GLU A 159 8.53 -1.91 -14.02
C GLU A 159 7.28 -1.72 -13.16
N LYS A 160 7.47 -1.55 -11.85
CA LYS A 160 6.40 -1.20 -10.90
C LYS A 160 6.58 0.25 -10.48
N LEU A 161 5.70 1.12 -10.97
CA LEU A 161 5.82 2.58 -10.88
C LEU A 161 4.64 3.19 -10.14
N ASP A 162 4.94 4.22 -9.35
CA ASP A 162 3.95 4.99 -8.60
C ASP A 162 3.59 6.31 -9.30
N PHE A 163 2.37 6.76 -9.09
CA PHE A 163 1.87 8.09 -9.44
C PHE A 163 0.75 8.47 -8.46
N GLY A 164 0.23 9.70 -8.55
CA GLY A 164 -0.84 10.10 -7.63
C GLY A 164 -1.25 11.57 -7.77
N GLY A 165 -1.99 12.02 -6.79
CA GLY A 165 -2.40 13.42 -6.66
C GLY A 165 -3.83 13.59 -6.12
N ALA A 166 -4.15 14.78 -5.64
CA ALA A 166 -5.36 15.06 -4.88
C ALA A 166 -6.68 14.72 -5.60
N ALA A 167 -6.70 14.72 -6.94
CA ALA A 167 -7.89 14.32 -7.71
C ALA A 167 -8.19 12.81 -7.62
N LEU A 168 -7.21 11.98 -7.21
CA LEU A 168 -7.31 10.52 -7.18
C LEU A 168 -7.72 9.95 -5.81
N PHE A 169 -8.22 10.77 -4.91
CA PHE A 169 -8.92 10.26 -3.74
C PHE A 169 -10.26 9.64 -4.15
N PRO A 170 -10.63 8.46 -3.61
CA PRO A 170 -11.98 7.92 -3.77
C PRO A 170 -13.03 8.92 -3.25
N LYS A 171 -14.20 9.00 -3.87
CA LYS A 171 -15.32 9.77 -3.35
C LYS A 171 -15.85 9.20 -2.04
N PHE A 172 -15.85 7.88 -1.95
CA PHE A 172 -16.15 7.16 -0.72
C PHE A 172 -15.40 5.81 -0.69
N SER A 173 -15.28 5.26 0.52
CA SER A 173 -14.75 3.92 0.71
C SER A 173 -15.58 3.17 1.74
N ILE A 174 -16.10 2.00 1.36
CA ILE A 174 -16.79 1.10 2.26
C ILE A 174 -15.78 0.10 2.81
N CYS A 175 -15.68 0.07 4.13
CA CYS A 175 -14.80 -0.80 4.89
C CYS A 175 -15.64 -1.68 5.84
N ASP A 176 -16.02 -2.86 5.38
CA ASP A 176 -16.72 -3.87 6.19
C ASP A 176 -15.72 -4.89 6.74
N PRO A 177 -15.41 -4.89 8.04
CA PRO A 177 -14.42 -5.81 8.60
C PRO A 177 -14.76 -7.29 8.43
N THR A 178 -16.01 -7.64 8.21
CA THR A 178 -16.40 -9.06 8.05
C THR A 178 -15.83 -9.70 6.79
N VAL A 179 -15.40 -8.90 5.80
CA VAL A 179 -14.83 -9.41 4.55
C VAL A 179 -13.54 -10.19 4.75
N ILE A 180 -12.77 -9.89 5.83
CA ILE A 180 -11.50 -10.56 6.07
C ILE A 180 -11.65 -12.04 6.47
N ALA A 181 -12.81 -12.44 6.94
CA ALA A 181 -13.08 -13.83 7.34
C ALA A 181 -12.83 -14.85 6.21
N SER A 182 -12.93 -14.41 4.96
CA SER A 182 -12.71 -15.23 3.77
C SER A 182 -11.29 -15.17 3.22
N LEU A 183 -10.42 -14.35 3.79
CA LEU A 183 -9.06 -14.16 3.27
C LEU A 183 -8.16 -15.34 3.64
N PRO A 184 -7.33 -15.83 2.70
CA PRO A 184 -6.30 -16.79 3.04
C PRO A 184 -5.33 -16.25 4.10
N LYS A 185 -4.85 -17.13 4.97
CA LYS A 185 -3.86 -16.81 6.03
C LYS A 185 -2.70 -15.96 5.51
N ARG A 186 -2.14 -16.33 4.34
CA ARG A 186 -1.05 -15.59 3.67
C ARG A 186 -1.41 -14.12 3.40
N GLN A 187 -2.64 -13.83 3.01
CA GLN A 187 -3.07 -12.45 2.72
C GLN A 187 -3.23 -11.61 3.99
N LEU A 188 -3.72 -12.20 5.07
CA LEU A 188 -3.79 -11.54 6.37
C LEU A 188 -2.38 -11.22 6.91
N GLN A 189 -1.47 -12.18 6.84
CA GLN A 189 -0.07 -11.99 7.18
C GLN A 189 0.57 -10.85 6.38
N ASN A 190 0.38 -10.86 5.05
CA ASN A 190 0.86 -9.81 4.16
C ASN A 190 0.27 -8.44 4.54
N GLY A 191 -1.03 -8.36 4.81
CA GLY A 191 -1.69 -7.11 5.17
C GLY A 191 -1.16 -6.50 6.48
N VAL A 192 -0.91 -7.33 7.49
CA VAL A 192 -0.33 -6.87 8.76
C VAL A 192 1.08 -6.31 8.55
N VAL A 193 1.94 -7.02 7.82
CA VAL A 193 3.34 -6.62 7.60
C VAL A 193 3.44 -5.41 6.67
N ASP A 194 2.58 -5.32 5.66
CA ASP A 194 2.50 -4.17 4.75
C ASP A 194 2.13 -2.89 5.52
N ALA A 195 1.04 -2.91 6.26
CA ALA A 195 0.62 -1.77 7.09
C ALA A 195 1.68 -1.40 8.13
N TYR A 196 2.30 -2.38 8.77
CA TYR A 196 3.38 -2.17 9.73
C TYR A 196 4.57 -1.45 9.09
N THR A 197 4.99 -1.89 7.89
CA THR A 197 6.12 -1.29 7.19
C THR A 197 5.78 0.11 6.63
N HIS A 198 4.55 0.34 6.20
CA HIS A 198 4.08 1.69 5.86
C HIS A 198 4.30 2.68 7.01
N VAL A 199 3.97 2.26 8.23
CA VAL A 199 4.20 3.11 9.41
C VAL A 199 5.70 3.28 9.67
N LEU A 200 6.50 2.21 9.58
CA LEU A 200 7.95 2.30 9.81
C LEU A 200 8.63 3.28 8.86
N GLU A 201 8.27 3.32 7.58
CA GLU A 201 8.89 4.25 6.61
C GLU A 201 8.51 5.72 6.84
N GLN A 202 7.37 5.97 7.47
CA GLN A 202 6.96 7.31 7.87
C GLN A 202 7.50 7.71 9.26
N TYR A 203 7.95 6.74 10.06
CA TYR A 203 8.39 6.93 11.44
C TYR A 203 9.90 6.82 11.63
N LEU A 204 10.57 5.79 11.05
CA LEU A 204 12.02 5.54 11.22
C LEU A 204 12.85 6.40 10.26
N THR A 205 12.76 7.71 10.44
CA THR A 205 13.54 8.72 9.72
C THR A 205 14.68 9.27 10.60
N TYR A 206 14.96 10.54 10.55
CA TYR A 206 15.82 11.19 11.56
C TYR A 206 14.98 11.75 12.71
N VAL A 207 15.62 12.02 13.85
CA VAL A 207 14.95 12.61 15.02
C VAL A 207 14.41 14.01 14.68
N HIS A 208 13.14 14.23 14.97
CA HIS A 208 12.42 15.47 14.73
C HIS A 208 11.40 15.76 15.86
N GLU A 209 10.75 16.92 15.81
CA GLU A 209 9.78 17.37 16.84
C GLU A 209 8.32 17.11 16.46
N GLY A 210 8.04 16.09 15.63
CA GLY A 210 6.70 15.67 15.27
C GLY A 210 6.07 14.74 16.31
N TYR A 211 5.94 15.22 17.55
CA TYR A 211 5.57 14.39 18.70
C TYR A 211 4.22 13.68 18.54
N LEU A 212 3.22 14.36 17.97
CA LEU A 212 1.90 13.78 17.76
C LEU A 212 1.94 12.68 16.69
N GLN A 213 2.61 12.93 15.54
CA GLN A 213 2.78 11.96 14.48
C GLN A 213 3.50 10.71 14.99
N ASP A 214 4.56 10.89 15.78
CA ASP A 214 5.28 9.80 16.43
C ASP A 214 4.35 8.95 17.30
N ARG A 215 3.53 9.57 18.16
CA ARG A 215 2.60 8.85 19.05
C ARG A 215 1.52 8.08 18.28
N ILE A 216 0.99 8.68 17.21
CA ILE A 216 -0.01 7.99 16.36
C ILE A 216 0.65 6.79 15.66
N ALA A 217 1.85 6.98 15.09
CA ALA A 217 2.62 5.91 14.47
C ALA A 217 2.91 4.76 15.47
N GLU A 218 3.42 5.09 16.65
CA GLU A 218 3.72 4.15 17.73
C GLU A 218 2.46 3.36 18.16
N SER A 219 1.30 4.01 18.25
CA SER A 219 0.03 3.37 18.59
C SER A 219 -0.42 2.38 17.52
N ILE A 220 -0.27 2.71 16.23
CA ILE A 220 -0.59 1.79 15.13
C ILE A 220 0.34 0.58 15.17
N LEU A 221 1.65 0.79 15.34
CA LEU A 221 2.65 -0.29 15.43
C LEU A 221 2.35 -1.23 16.60
N GLN A 222 2.08 -0.70 17.81
CA GLN A 222 1.73 -1.49 18.98
C GLN A 222 0.45 -2.28 18.76
N THR A 223 -0.57 -1.68 18.14
CA THR A 223 -1.83 -2.36 17.81
C THR A 223 -1.58 -3.53 16.88
N LEU A 224 -0.84 -3.32 15.77
CA LEU A 224 -0.54 -4.38 14.81
C LEU A 224 0.31 -5.52 15.41
N ILE A 225 1.25 -5.22 16.31
CA ILE A 225 2.00 -6.23 17.05
C ILE A 225 1.07 -7.06 17.93
N GLN A 226 0.17 -6.38 18.67
CA GLN A 226 -0.74 -7.02 19.61
C GLN A 226 -1.76 -7.93 18.93
N ILE A 227 -2.40 -7.44 17.85
CA ILE A 227 -3.51 -8.17 17.22
C ILE A 227 -3.10 -9.02 16.01
N GLY A 228 -1.94 -8.74 15.39
CA GLY A 228 -1.53 -9.37 14.13
C GLY A 228 -1.57 -10.90 14.16
N PRO A 229 -0.93 -11.58 15.12
CA PRO A 229 -1.01 -13.03 15.22
C PRO A 229 -2.44 -13.54 15.40
N ASP A 230 -3.22 -12.87 16.26
CA ASP A 230 -4.59 -13.30 16.55
C ASP A 230 -5.57 -13.10 15.39
N VAL A 231 -5.46 -12.02 14.63
CA VAL A 231 -6.33 -11.79 13.46
C VAL A 231 -6.09 -12.82 12.36
N VAL A 232 -4.86 -13.31 12.25
CA VAL A 232 -4.49 -14.37 11.29
C VAL A 232 -5.12 -15.71 11.68
N GLU A 233 -5.19 -16.02 12.98
CA GLU A 233 -5.77 -17.27 13.48
C GLU A 233 -7.29 -17.21 13.69
N LYS A 234 -7.83 -16.02 13.93
CA LYS A 234 -9.25 -15.79 14.25
C LYS A 234 -9.86 -14.68 13.37
N PRO A 235 -9.83 -14.82 12.03
CA PRO A 235 -10.28 -13.76 11.12
C PRO A 235 -11.78 -13.48 11.17
N THR A 236 -12.55 -14.33 11.85
CA THR A 236 -14.01 -14.15 12.09
C THR A 236 -14.31 -13.32 13.33
N ASP A 237 -13.32 -13.05 14.18
CA ASP A 237 -13.48 -12.17 15.34
C ASP A 237 -13.63 -10.72 14.85
N TYR A 238 -14.82 -10.16 15.06
CA TYR A 238 -15.14 -8.83 14.55
C TYR A 238 -14.30 -7.72 15.21
N ALA A 239 -13.96 -7.86 16.48
CA ALA A 239 -13.13 -6.86 17.16
C ALA A 239 -11.70 -6.85 16.59
N LEU A 240 -11.09 -8.03 16.39
CA LEU A 240 -9.78 -8.15 15.76
C LEU A 240 -9.82 -7.64 14.32
N ALA A 241 -10.82 -8.07 13.54
CA ALA A 241 -11.01 -7.65 12.15
C ALA A 241 -11.15 -6.13 11.99
N SER A 242 -11.96 -5.52 12.88
CA SER A 242 -12.21 -4.07 12.87
C SER A 242 -10.95 -3.27 13.19
N ASN A 243 -10.22 -3.67 14.23
CA ASN A 243 -8.97 -3.00 14.61
C ASN A 243 -7.88 -3.18 13.55
N PHE A 244 -7.77 -4.36 12.94
CA PHE A 244 -6.85 -4.62 11.84
C PHE A 244 -7.15 -3.74 10.64
N MET A 245 -8.39 -3.78 10.13
CA MET A 245 -8.80 -2.99 8.96
C MET A 245 -8.57 -1.50 9.21
N TRP A 246 -8.97 -0.99 10.37
CA TRP A 246 -8.77 0.41 10.71
C TRP A 246 -7.30 0.78 10.83
N SER A 247 -6.47 -0.08 11.44
CA SER A 247 -5.02 0.14 11.52
C SER A 247 -4.37 0.21 10.13
N CYS A 248 -4.76 -0.66 9.18
CA CYS A 248 -4.27 -0.61 7.80
C CYS A 248 -4.64 0.71 7.11
N THR A 249 -5.89 1.16 7.25
CA THR A 249 -6.34 2.44 6.71
C THR A 249 -5.54 3.61 7.30
N MET A 250 -5.35 3.63 8.61
CA MET A 250 -4.62 4.70 9.31
C MET A 250 -3.12 4.69 9.03
N ALA A 251 -2.56 3.54 8.71
CA ALA A 251 -1.13 3.40 8.40
C ALA A 251 -0.70 4.20 7.16
N LEU A 252 -1.60 4.44 6.19
CA LEU A 252 -1.26 5.17 4.95
C LEU A 252 -2.39 6.09 4.43
N ASN A 253 -3.17 6.69 5.31
CA ASN A 253 -4.15 7.71 4.92
C ASN A 253 -3.60 9.12 4.78
N GLY A 254 -2.29 9.28 4.94
CA GLY A 254 -1.58 10.55 4.81
C GLY A 254 -1.46 11.36 6.11
N LEU A 255 -2.07 10.93 7.23
CA LEU A 255 -2.05 11.69 8.49
C LEU A 255 -0.67 11.68 9.15
N ILE A 256 -0.07 10.51 9.37
CA ILE A 256 1.16 10.37 10.17
C ILE A 256 2.41 10.95 9.50
N GLN A 257 2.39 11.16 8.19
CA GLN A 257 3.49 11.82 7.46
C GLN A 257 3.40 13.34 7.41
N LYS A 258 2.33 13.94 7.94
CA LYS A 258 2.14 15.40 7.83
C LYS A 258 3.06 16.17 8.75
N GLY A 259 3.85 17.06 8.14
CA GLY A 259 4.78 17.92 8.86
C GLY A 259 6.02 17.20 9.40
N VAL A 260 6.27 15.97 8.98
CA VAL A 260 7.43 15.16 9.32
C VAL A 260 8.05 14.54 8.08
N PRO A 261 9.33 14.14 8.10
CA PRO A 261 9.95 13.43 6.98
C PRO A 261 9.40 12.00 6.83
N SER A 262 9.49 11.45 5.63
CA SER A 262 9.20 10.03 5.34
C SER A 262 10.22 9.46 4.35
N ASP A 263 10.60 8.19 4.52
CA ASP A 263 11.73 7.58 3.80
C ASP A 263 11.31 6.96 2.45
N TRP A 264 10.55 5.91 2.46
CA TRP A 264 10.07 5.12 1.30
C TRP A 264 11.14 4.28 0.58
N ALA A 265 12.38 4.23 1.02
CA ALA A 265 13.44 3.47 0.35
C ALA A 265 13.21 1.96 0.39
N THR A 266 12.65 1.42 1.51
CA THR A 266 12.28 0.01 1.60
C THR A 266 11.28 -0.37 0.52
N HIS A 267 10.26 0.45 0.30
CA HIS A 267 9.26 0.23 -0.76
C HIS A 267 9.88 0.32 -2.15
N MET A 268 10.69 1.34 -2.44
CA MET A 268 11.31 1.53 -3.75
C MET A 268 12.19 0.32 -4.14
N ILE A 269 13.00 -0.19 -3.21
CA ILE A 269 13.81 -1.39 -3.46
C ILE A 269 12.93 -2.64 -3.52
N GLY A 270 11.95 -2.77 -2.63
CA GLY A 270 11.00 -3.89 -2.59
C GLY A 270 10.17 -4.04 -3.86
N HIS A 271 9.80 -2.93 -4.51
CA HIS A 271 9.10 -2.96 -5.80
C HIS A 271 9.90 -3.68 -6.89
N GLU A 272 11.21 -3.51 -6.90
CA GLU A 272 12.08 -4.20 -7.87
C GLU A 272 12.09 -5.71 -7.62
N LEU A 273 12.14 -6.16 -6.35
CA LEU A 273 12.04 -7.59 -6.03
C LEU A 273 10.70 -8.20 -6.43
N THR A 274 9.60 -7.46 -6.23
CA THR A 274 8.29 -7.89 -6.71
C THR A 274 8.27 -8.02 -8.23
N ALA A 275 8.80 -7.03 -8.95
CA ALA A 275 8.83 -7.00 -10.41
C ALA A 275 9.72 -8.11 -11.01
N LEU A 276 10.83 -8.44 -10.35
CA LEU A 276 11.78 -9.46 -10.81
C LEU A 276 11.34 -10.89 -10.53
N TYR A 277 10.79 -11.14 -9.33
CA TYR A 277 10.59 -12.49 -8.81
C TYR A 277 9.13 -12.83 -8.54
N GLY A 278 8.21 -11.88 -8.67
CA GLY A 278 6.80 -12.11 -8.32
C GLY A 278 6.57 -12.33 -6.83
N ILE A 279 7.53 -11.96 -5.98
CA ILE A 279 7.38 -12.05 -4.52
C ILE A 279 6.29 -11.07 -4.06
N ASP A 280 5.39 -11.52 -3.18
CA ASP A 280 4.36 -10.66 -2.60
C ASP A 280 4.97 -9.39 -2.01
N HIS A 281 4.34 -8.25 -2.23
CA HIS A 281 4.85 -6.94 -1.84
C HIS A 281 5.31 -6.88 -0.37
N ALA A 282 4.45 -7.23 0.58
CA ALA A 282 4.80 -7.23 2.00
C ALA A 282 6.03 -8.09 2.34
N ARG A 283 6.23 -9.20 1.61
CA ARG A 283 7.38 -10.08 1.80
C ARG A 283 8.67 -9.43 1.33
N THR A 284 8.64 -8.64 0.25
CA THR A 284 9.82 -7.89 -0.19
C THR A 284 10.21 -6.81 0.82
N LEU A 285 9.23 -6.21 1.49
CA LEU A 285 9.48 -5.24 2.56
C LEU A 285 10.16 -5.88 3.78
N ALA A 286 9.73 -7.09 4.15
CA ALA A 286 10.34 -7.84 5.24
C ALA A 286 11.79 -8.29 4.93
N ILE A 287 12.13 -8.49 3.66
CA ILE A 287 13.48 -8.80 3.20
C ILE A 287 14.39 -7.56 3.28
N ILE A 288 13.93 -6.42 2.79
CA ILE A 288 14.74 -5.20 2.60
C ILE A 288 14.84 -4.37 3.89
N GLY A 289 13.72 -4.14 4.58
CA GLY A 289 13.63 -3.19 5.69
C GLY A 289 14.69 -3.39 6.80
N PRO A 290 14.83 -4.60 7.38
CA PRO A 290 15.82 -4.82 8.45
C PRO A 290 17.26 -4.52 8.01
N ASN A 291 17.64 -4.85 6.78
CA ASN A 291 18.97 -4.60 6.25
C ASN A 291 19.19 -3.14 5.90
N LEU A 292 18.17 -2.43 5.43
CA LEU A 292 18.21 -0.97 5.29
C LEU A 292 18.49 -0.30 6.63
N TYR A 293 17.82 -0.73 7.70
CA TYR A 293 18.05 -0.14 9.03
C TYR A 293 19.46 -0.42 9.56
N LYS A 294 20.06 -1.57 9.23
CA LYS A 294 21.46 -1.89 9.57
C LYS A 294 22.45 -1.02 8.80
N VAL A 295 22.30 -0.90 7.48
CA VAL A 295 23.18 -0.09 6.62
C VAL A 295 23.08 1.40 6.97
N MET A 296 21.87 1.86 7.33
CA MET A 296 21.61 3.25 7.69
C MET A 296 21.63 3.50 9.21
N PHE A 297 22.23 2.58 10.00
CA PHE A 297 22.16 2.57 11.45
C PHE A 297 22.53 3.92 12.07
N GLU A 298 23.68 4.48 11.72
CA GLU A 298 24.18 5.74 12.32
C GLU A 298 23.23 6.92 12.09
N THR A 299 22.53 6.95 10.97
CA THR A 299 21.59 8.05 10.67
C THR A 299 20.21 7.83 11.27
N LYS A 300 19.82 6.59 11.52
CA LYS A 300 18.51 6.19 12.05
C LYS A 300 18.53 5.77 13.53
N LYS A 301 19.72 5.66 14.16
CA LYS A 301 19.92 5.15 15.52
C LYS A 301 19.00 5.80 16.56
N GLY A 302 18.89 7.12 16.59
CA GLY A 302 18.03 7.82 17.54
C GLY A 302 16.56 7.48 17.40
N LYS A 303 16.06 7.33 16.16
CA LYS A 303 14.66 6.89 15.90
C LYS A 303 14.46 5.41 16.18
N LEU A 304 15.42 4.57 15.87
CA LEU A 304 15.39 3.15 16.22
C LEU A 304 15.36 2.95 17.74
N ALA A 305 16.15 3.72 18.50
CA ALA A 305 16.13 3.71 19.96
C ALA A 305 14.78 4.21 20.52
N GLN A 306 14.21 5.29 19.95
CA GLN A 306 12.88 5.75 20.31
C GLN A 306 11.84 4.67 20.08
N TYR A 307 11.86 4.03 18.92
CA TYR A 307 11.00 2.90 18.54
C TYR A 307 11.14 1.73 19.53
N GLY A 308 12.38 1.31 19.82
CA GLY A 308 12.62 0.24 20.78
C GLY A 308 12.08 0.53 22.17
N LYS A 309 12.29 1.76 22.68
CA LYS A 309 11.76 2.19 23.99
C LYS A 309 10.24 2.23 24.03
N ARG A 310 9.62 2.82 23.00
CA ARG A 310 8.20 3.19 23.07
C ARG A 310 7.26 2.10 22.55
N VAL A 311 7.71 1.31 21.60
CA VAL A 311 6.89 0.24 21.01
C VAL A 311 7.15 -1.11 21.68
N PHE A 312 8.43 -1.41 22.01
CA PHE A 312 8.81 -2.69 22.62
C PHE A 312 9.19 -2.62 24.12
N ASN A 313 9.16 -1.43 24.73
CA ASN A 313 9.53 -1.21 26.12
C ASN A 313 10.97 -1.65 26.44
N LEU A 314 11.90 -1.52 25.47
CA LEU A 314 13.29 -1.90 25.65
C LEU A 314 14.03 -0.90 26.55
N THR A 315 15.00 -1.42 27.33
CA THR A 315 15.87 -0.64 28.22
C THR A 315 17.34 -0.92 27.90
N GLY A 316 18.22 0.03 28.13
CA GLY A 316 19.64 -0.02 27.85
C GLY A 316 20.17 1.30 27.32
N THR A 317 21.37 1.29 26.75
CA THR A 317 21.94 2.42 26.02
C THR A 317 21.20 2.65 24.71
N GLU A 318 21.36 3.82 24.09
CA GLU A 318 20.73 4.14 22.81
C GLU A 318 21.06 3.11 21.73
N GLU A 319 22.34 2.71 21.65
CA GLU A 319 22.81 1.73 20.66
C GLU A 319 22.22 0.33 20.89
N GLU A 320 22.28 -0.17 22.14
CA GLU A 320 21.70 -1.48 22.49
C GLU A 320 20.21 -1.55 22.15
N ILE A 321 19.46 -0.49 22.49
CA ILE A 321 18.02 -0.43 22.21
C ILE A 321 17.77 -0.38 20.70
N ALA A 322 18.54 0.42 19.95
CA ALA A 322 18.39 0.55 18.51
C ALA A 322 18.65 -0.78 17.78
N LEU A 323 19.71 -1.51 18.14
CA LEU A 323 20.01 -2.83 17.60
C LEU A 323 18.91 -3.85 17.97
N ALA A 324 18.53 -3.91 19.23
CA ALA A 324 17.47 -4.79 19.70
C ALA A 324 16.12 -4.50 19.04
N ALA A 325 15.82 -3.24 18.67
CA ALA A 325 14.62 -2.88 17.96
C ALA A 325 14.56 -3.45 16.54
N ILE A 326 15.70 -3.50 15.84
CA ILE A 326 15.80 -4.18 14.53
C ILE A 326 15.52 -5.68 14.70
N ASP A 327 16.14 -6.33 15.71
CA ASP A 327 15.94 -7.75 15.99
C ASP A 327 14.47 -8.06 16.37
N LYS A 328 13.82 -7.19 17.14
CA LYS A 328 12.39 -7.31 17.46
C LYS A 328 11.50 -7.18 16.23
N THR A 329 11.86 -6.32 15.28
CA THR A 329 11.16 -6.18 14.00
C THR A 329 11.28 -7.48 13.18
N VAL A 330 12.48 -8.06 13.07
CA VAL A 330 12.69 -9.34 12.39
C VAL A 330 11.89 -10.45 13.07
N ALA A 331 11.92 -10.52 14.41
CA ALA A 331 11.15 -11.50 15.17
C ALA A 331 9.64 -11.37 14.93
N PHE A 332 9.13 -10.14 14.87
CA PHE A 332 7.73 -9.91 14.52
C PHE A 332 7.41 -10.37 13.09
N PHE A 333 8.26 -10.07 12.13
CA PHE A 333 8.08 -10.57 10.76
C PHE A 333 8.07 -12.10 10.69
N HIS A 334 8.95 -12.77 11.42
CA HIS A 334 8.94 -14.23 11.52
C HIS A 334 7.65 -14.76 12.17
N THR A 335 7.15 -14.11 13.23
CA THR A 335 5.85 -14.44 13.83
C THR A 335 4.71 -14.33 12.82
N MET A 336 4.79 -13.36 11.91
CA MET A 336 3.86 -13.19 10.79
C MET A 336 4.15 -14.11 9.61
N GLY A 337 5.04 -15.10 9.74
CA GLY A 337 5.35 -16.08 8.69
C GLY A 337 6.11 -15.51 7.49
N MET A 338 6.80 -14.36 7.69
CA MET A 338 7.70 -13.81 6.68
C MET A 338 9.06 -14.48 6.74
N LYS A 339 9.65 -14.70 5.58
CA LYS A 339 11.07 -15.03 5.40
C LYS A 339 11.80 -13.73 5.09
N THR A 340 12.90 -13.48 5.75
CA THR A 340 13.60 -12.18 5.72
C THR A 340 14.88 -12.19 4.89
N LEU A 341 15.18 -13.29 4.21
CA LEU A 341 16.28 -13.40 3.25
C LEU A 341 15.75 -13.62 1.82
N LEU A 342 16.42 -13.05 0.85
CA LEU A 342 16.08 -13.22 -0.56
C LEU A 342 16.28 -14.66 -1.02
N SER A 343 17.33 -15.31 -0.57
CA SER A 343 17.64 -16.75 -0.82
C SER A 343 16.52 -17.71 -0.39
N GLU A 344 15.70 -17.32 0.56
CA GLU A 344 14.55 -18.11 1.01
C GLU A 344 13.30 -17.90 0.14
N ASN A 345 13.31 -16.90 -0.74
CA ASN A 345 12.15 -16.45 -1.51
C ASN A 345 12.38 -16.51 -3.03
N ALA A 346 13.62 -16.51 -3.50
CA ALA A 346 13.98 -16.47 -4.90
C ALA A 346 15.17 -17.38 -5.21
N VAL A 347 15.36 -17.71 -6.50
CA VAL A 347 16.52 -18.40 -7.04
C VAL A 347 17.23 -17.48 -8.04
N ASN A 348 18.52 -17.71 -8.27
CA ASN A 348 19.35 -16.89 -9.19
C ASN A 348 19.37 -15.40 -8.82
N PHE A 349 19.44 -15.12 -7.52
CA PHE A 349 19.34 -13.77 -6.96
C PHE A 349 20.68 -13.02 -6.85
N GLU A 350 21.80 -13.65 -7.14
CA GLU A 350 23.17 -13.16 -6.86
C GLU A 350 23.50 -11.86 -7.62
N LYS A 351 22.81 -11.58 -8.72
CA LYS A 351 22.95 -10.36 -9.53
C LYS A 351 21.90 -9.31 -9.25
N THR A 352 21.01 -9.55 -8.29
CA THR A 352 19.85 -8.66 -8.02
C THR A 352 20.29 -7.26 -7.65
N ALA A 353 21.32 -7.13 -6.82
CA ALA A 353 21.84 -5.83 -6.38
C ALA A 353 22.35 -4.98 -7.56
N ASP A 354 23.14 -5.58 -8.45
CA ASP A 354 23.64 -4.88 -9.64
C ASP A 354 22.52 -4.50 -10.58
N PHE A 355 21.54 -5.38 -10.76
CA PHE A 355 20.39 -5.12 -11.62
C PHE A 355 19.52 -3.96 -11.10
N ILE A 356 19.26 -3.91 -9.80
CA ILE A 356 18.48 -2.82 -9.19
C ILE A 356 19.21 -1.49 -9.32
N VAL A 357 20.53 -1.47 -9.07
CA VAL A 357 21.35 -0.26 -9.23
C VAL A 357 21.32 0.24 -10.68
N ASP A 358 21.57 -0.61 -11.68
CA ASP A 358 21.49 -0.26 -13.10
C ASP A 358 20.13 0.31 -13.47
N ARG A 359 19.06 -0.26 -12.95
CA ARG A 359 17.69 0.21 -13.20
C ARG A 359 17.45 1.60 -12.60
N PHE A 360 17.93 1.84 -11.37
CA PHE A 360 17.80 3.14 -10.71
C PHE A 360 18.63 4.21 -11.44
N GLU A 361 19.86 3.87 -11.88
CA GLU A 361 20.68 4.76 -12.71
C GLU A 361 19.97 5.15 -14.01
N LYS A 362 19.39 4.17 -14.73
CA LYS A 362 18.64 4.41 -15.98
C LYS A 362 17.41 5.30 -15.76
N ARG A 363 16.80 5.26 -14.56
CA ARG A 363 15.70 6.17 -14.16
C ARG A 363 16.21 7.56 -13.73
N GLY A 364 17.52 7.77 -13.64
CA GLY A 364 18.13 9.02 -13.17
C GLY A 364 18.07 9.18 -11.64
N TRP A 365 17.78 8.10 -10.89
CA TRP A 365 17.78 8.12 -9.44
C TRP A 365 19.20 8.00 -8.90
N LYS A 366 19.64 9.01 -8.14
CA LYS A 366 21.00 9.07 -7.58
C LYS A 366 21.07 8.60 -6.15
N ALA A 367 19.98 8.75 -5.41
CA ALA A 367 19.84 8.35 -4.02
C ALA A 367 18.36 8.25 -3.64
N LEU A 368 18.08 7.55 -2.55
CA LEU A 368 16.77 7.36 -1.93
C LEU A 368 16.76 7.93 -0.51
N GLY A 369 15.59 7.82 0.13
CA GLY A 369 15.39 8.19 1.53
C GLY A 369 15.13 9.67 1.74
N GLU A 370 14.72 10.01 2.95
CA GLU A 370 14.28 11.34 3.35
C GLU A 370 15.37 12.42 3.30
N LYS A 371 16.64 12.01 3.31
CA LYS A 371 17.82 12.88 3.19
C LYS A 371 18.56 12.71 1.85
N GLN A 372 18.04 11.90 0.95
CA GLN A 372 18.73 11.55 -0.30
C GLN A 372 20.17 11.06 -0.04
N ASN A 373 20.36 10.26 1.02
CA ASN A 373 21.65 9.75 1.48
C ASN A 373 21.77 8.23 1.43
N ILE A 374 20.74 7.54 0.95
CA ILE A 374 20.81 6.13 0.57
C ILE A 374 21.26 6.09 -0.88
N THR A 375 22.59 6.22 -1.09
CA THR A 375 23.21 6.22 -2.42
C THR A 375 23.04 4.87 -3.10
N LEU A 376 23.31 4.79 -4.40
CA LEU A 376 23.21 3.53 -5.14
C LEU A 376 24.19 2.46 -4.62
N GLU A 377 25.36 2.85 -4.08
CA GLU A 377 26.27 1.94 -3.39
C GLU A 377 25.61 1.34 -2.14
N LYS A 378 24.92 2.18 -1.34
CA LYS A 378 24.17 1.68 -0.17
C LYS A 378 22.96 0.83 -0.58
N VAL A 379 22.27 1.16 -1.67
CA VAL A 379 21.22 0.28 -2.24
C VAL A 379 21.82 -1.09 -2.56
N LYS A 380 22.99 -1.12 -3.22
CA LYS A 380 23.69 -2.37 -3.51
C LYS A 380 24.03 -3.14 -2.24
N GLU A 381 24.56 -2.46 -1.22
CA GLU A 381 24.89 -3.04 0.08
C GLU A 381 23.63 -3.62 0.75
N ILE A 382 22.53 -2.86 0.85
CA ILE A 382 21.27 -3.31 1.44
C ILE A 382 20.75 -4.58 0.76
N VAL A 383 20.73 -4.61 -0.56
CA VAL A 383 20.24 -5.77 -1.32
C VAL A 383 21.17 -6.97 -1.14
N THR A 384 22.50 -6.76 -1.16
CA THR A 384 23.48 -7.84 -0.94
C THR A 384 23.37 -8.43 0.46
N MET A 385 23.18 -7.60 1.49
CA MET A 385 22.94 -8.06 2.85
C MET A 385 21.61 -8.82 3.02
N SER A 386 20.72 -8.72 2.05
CA SER A 386 19.42 -9.40 2.06
C SER A 386 19.47 -10.79 1.40
N TYR A 387 20.64 -11.24 0.87
CA TYR A 387 20.82 -12.55 0.28
C TYR A 387 20.87 -13.66 1.33
#